data_de90c2bf60009ba728506b5452fb73c9
#
_entry.id   de90c2bf60009ba728506b5452fb73c9
#
_cell.length_a   1.000
_cell.length_b   1.000
_cell.length_c   1.000
_cell.angle_alpha   90.00
_cell.angle_beta   90.00
_cell.angle_gamma   90.00
#
_symmetry.space_group_name_H-M   'P 1'
#
loop_
_entity.id
_entity.type
_entity.pdbx_description
1 polymer ?
#
loop_
_entity_poly.entity_id
_entity_poly.type
_entity_poly.pdbx_seq_one_letter_code
_entity_poly.pdbx_strand_id
1 'polypeptide(L)'
;MRTQYYKHKIENLLVINKIVTIHYLEFDKEYVGNEEFHDFWEMVYIDKGEAVATASGKELTLRAGEAVFHQPNERHALRANGRLAPNVIIISFTTKSESVRFFTEKRITLDKRLLPFVYTIIEESKKTFDLPYSDPALKKMPLLEKPTLGGRQLIKNLLEVLLINIMRDETETRSENTTFLPKEEMESQVAKRVTAYLQEHIREEVKIADLCHALHYNKSHLFAQFKRATGRSIMSYFTLLKIDAAKKDLRQTDMSIAQIASSYAFDSPNYFSKTFKKHTRYTPTSYRKIHKAKK
;
A
#
# COMPACT_ATOMS: atom_id res chain seq x y z
N MET A 1 2.95 14.08 51.97
CA MET A 1 1.62 14.15 51.32
C MET A 1 1.65 13.35 50.00
N ARG A 2 0.72 12.43 49.73
CA ARG A 2 0.58 11.81 48.43
C ARG A 2 -0.10 12.81 47.49
N THR A 3 0.54 13.16 46.38
CA THR A 3 -0.07 14.00 45.35
C THR A 3 -1.20 13.20 44.68
N GLN A 4 -2.40 13.73 44.66
CA GLN A 4 -3.57 13.12 44.07
C GLN A 4 -3.65 13.54 42.59
N TYR A 5 -3.60 12.56 41.68
CA TYR A 5 -3.76 12.77 40.23
C TYR A 5 -5.16 12.38 39.80
N TYR A 6 -5.76 13.18 38.94
CA TYR A 6 -7.01 12.85 38.29
C TYR A 6 -6.74 11.81 37.17
N LYS A 7 -7.53 10.72 37.12
CA LYS A 7 -7.41 9.65 36.14
C LYS A 7 -8.63 9.67 35.24
N HIS A 8 -8.41 9.92 33.93
CA HIS A 8 -9.47 9.83 32.95
C HIS A 8 -9.71 8.37 32.54
N LYS A 9 -10.98 7.96 32.50
CA LYS A 9 -11.36 6.69 31.90
C LYS A 9 -11.19 6.75 30.39
N ILE A 10 -10.54 5.76 29.82
CA ILE A 10 -10.40 5.63 28.38
C ILE A 10 -11.58 4.80 27.85
N GLU A 11 -12.31 5.37 26.91
CA GLU A 11 -13.40 4.69 26.21
C GLU A 11 -12.94 4.26 24.84
N ASN A 12 -13.23 3.01 24.47
CA ASN A 12 -12.86 2.47 23.17
C ASN A 12 -14.01 2.69 22.19
N LEU A 13 -13.80 3.54 21.19
CA LEU A 13 -14.74 3.70 20.07
C LEU A 13 -14.76 2.45 19.19
N LEU A 14 -13.59 1.90 18.92
CA LEU A 14 -13.38 0.75 18.04
C LEU A 14 -12.35 -0.19 18.66
N VAL A 15 -12.66 -1.48 18.69
CA VAL A 15 -11.72 -2.53 19.12
C VAL A 15 -11.71 -3.64 18.07
N ILE A 16 -10.56 -3.86 17.45
CA ILE A 16 -10.34 -5.02 16.58
C ILE A 16 -10.06 -6.24 17.41
N ASN A 17 -10.89 -7.27 17.28
CA ASN A 17 -10.77 -8.50 18.06
C ASN A 17 -9.77 -9.49 17.45
N LYS A 18 -9.82 -9.67 16.10
CA LYS A 18 -8.92 -10.56 15.37
C LYS A 18 -8.58 -9.95 14.02
N ILE A 19 -7.36 -10.18 13.56
CA ILE A 19 -6.97 -10.03 12.15
C ILE A 19 -7.14 -11.40 11.50
N VAL A 20 -7.80 -11.46 10.36
CA VAL A 20 -8.08 -12.69 9.62
C VAL A 20 -7.02 -12.87 8.53
N THR A 21 -6.96 -11.93 7.58
CA THR A 21 -5.94 -11.93 6.50
C THR A 21 -5.44 -10.51 6.25
N ILE A 22 -4.22 -10.41 5.72
CA ILE A 22 -3.63 -9.18 5.22
C ILE A 22 -2.94 -9.51 3.90
N HIS A 23 -3.39 -8.88 2.82
CA HIS A 23 -2.87 -9.10 1.48
C HIS A 23 -2.33 -7.80 0.88
N TYR A 24 -1.25 -7.93 0.12
CA TYR A 24 -0.89 -6.98 -0.93
C TYR A 24 -0.86 -7.77 -2.24
N LEU A 25 -1.86 -7.55 -3.09
CA LEU A 25 -2.10 -8.31 -4.30
C LEU A 25 -1.77 -7.46 -5.54
N GLU A 26 -1.03 -8.04 -6.46
CA GLU A 26 -0.71 -7.44 -7.75
C GLU A 26 -1.38 -8.26 -8.85
N PHE A 27 -2.54 -7.80 -9.27
CA PHE A 27 -3.32 -8.46 -10.31
C PHE A 27 -2.90 -8.01 -11.71
N ASP A 28 -3.18 -8.84 -12.71
CA ASP A 28 -3.17 -8.38 -14.09
C ASP A 28 -4.49 -7.66 -14.45
N LYS A 29 -4.53 -7.07 -15.63
CA LYS A 29 -5.71 -6.31 -16.09
C LYS A 29 -6.93 -7.18 -16.42
N GLU A 30 -6.76 -8.50 -16.59
CA GLU A 30 -7.80 -9.48 -16.90
C GLU A 30 -8.25 -10.28 -15.67
N TYR A 31 -7.76 -9.92 -14.48
CA TYR A 31 -8.09 -10.65 -13.26
C TYR A 31 -9.60 -10.62 -12.98
N VAL A 32 -10.16 -11.79 -12.69
CA VAL A 32 -11.54 -11.96 -12.21
C VAL A 32 -11.51 -12.83 -10.97
N GLY A 33 -11.86 -12.25 -9.82
CA GLY A 33 -12.01 -12.98 -8.56
C GLY A 33 -13.33 -13.73 -8.49
N ASN A 34 -13.36 -14.78 -7.67
CA ASN A 34 -14.59 -15.47 -7.35
C ASN A 34 -15.48 -14.62 -6.42
N GLU A 35 -16.77 -14.89 -6.42
CA GLU A 35 -17.65 -14.34 -5.41
C GLU A 35 -17.30 -14.93 -4.04
N GLU A 36 -17.14 -14.07 -3.04
CA GLU A 36 -16.80 -14.41 -1.67
C GLU A 36 -17.96 -14.12 -0.72
N PHE A 37 -17.97 -14.87 0.39
CA PHE A 37 -18.97 -14.76 1.45
C PHE A 37 -18.34 -15.26 2.76
N HIS A 38 -18.26 -14.37 3.77
CA HIS A 38 -17.58 -14.68 5.04
C HIS A 38 -18.16 -13.85 6.20
N ASP A 39 -17.87 -14.27 7.44
CA ASP A 39 -18.45 -13.72 8.67
C ASP A 39 -17.59 -12.60 9.33
N PHE A 40 -16.73 -11.95 8.57
CA PHE A 40 -15.84 -10.90 9.05
C PHE A 40 -15.88 -9.66 8.13
N TRP A 41 -15.37 -8.54 8.65
CA TRP A 41 -15.19 -7.31 7.87
C TRP A 41 -13.96 -7.41 6.99
N GLU A 42 -14.06 -6.82 5.80
CA GLU A 42 -12.96 -6.74 4.85
C GLU A 42 -12.83 -5.32 4.28
N MET A 43 -11.64 -4.73 4.44
CA MET A 43 -11.28 -3.49 3.78
C MET A 43 -10.54 -3.81 2.49
N VAL A 44 -11.06 -3.32 1.36
CA VAL A 44 -10.40 -3.38 0.04
C VAL A 44 -9.96 -1.98 -0.33
N TYR A 45 -8.64 -1.76 -0.45
CA TYR A 45 -8.03 -0.49 -0.84
C TYR A 45 -7.26 -0.65 -2.15
N ILE A 46 -7.47 0.27 -3.09
CA ILE A 46 -6.75 0.28 -4.36
C ILE A 46 -5.48 1.12 -4.21
N ASP A 47 -4.33 0.47 -4.22
CA ASP A 47 -3.02 1.11 -4.16
C ASP A 47 -2.60 1.71 -5.52
N LYS A 48 -2.85 0.96 -6.61
CA LYS A 48 -2.55 1.40 -7.98
C LYS A 48 -3.58 0.85 -8.95
N GLY A 49 -3.77 1.58 -10.06
CA GLY A 49 -4.69 1.16 -11.12
C GLY A 49 -6.14 1.33 -10.75
N GLU A 50 -6.99 0.46 -11.28
CA GLU A 50 -8.44 0.48 -11.05
C GLU A 50 -8.97 -0.95 -10.93
N ALA A 51 -9.98 -1.15 -10.09
CA ALA A 51 -10.71 -2.42 -9.97
C ALA A 51 -12.21 -2.16 -9.90
N VAL A 52 -13.00 -3.19 -10.19
CA VAL A 52 -14.44 -3.18 -10.01
C VAL A 52 -14.76 -4.11 -8.84
N ALA A 53 -15.28 -3.52 -7.77
CA ALA A 53 -15.84 -4.26 -6.64
C ALA A 53 -17.33 -4.48 -6.87
N THR A 54 -17.80 -5.68 -6.58
CA THR A 54 -19.23 -6.01 -6.57
C THR A 54 -19.64 -6.29 -5.13
N ALA A 55 -20.69 -5.66 -4.65
CA ALA A 55 -21.24 -5.86 -3.32
C ALA A 55 -22.76 -5.94 -3.39
N SER A 56 -23.35 -7.01 -2.89
CA SER A 56 -24.80 -7.23 -2.90
C SER A 56 -25.43 -7.01 -4.29
N GLY A 57 -24.73 -7.43 -5.35
CA GLY A 57 -25.17 -7.30 -6.75
C GLY A 57 -24.99 -5.91 -7.38
N LYS A 58 -24.40 -4.94 -6.67
CA LYS A 58 -24.07 -3.62 -7.21
C LYS A 58 -22.59 -3.55 -7.55
N GLU A 59 -22.26 -3.04 -8.74
CA GLU A 59 -20.87 -2.81 -9.14
C GLU A 59 -20.42 -1.38 -8.82
N LEU A 60 -19.18 -1.26 -8.34
CA LEU A 60 -18.54 0.00 -8.05
C LEU A 60 -17.11 -0.02 -8.59
N THR A 61 -16.77 0.90 -9.48
CA THR A 61 -15.40 1.09 -9.91
C THR A 61 -14.62 1.89 -8.87
N LEU A 62 -13.52 1.30 -8.40
CA LEU A 62 -12.59 1.89 -7.45
C LEU A 62 -11.29 2.27 -8.16
N ARG A 63 -10.76 3.43 -7.81
CA ARG A 63 -9.50 3.97 -8.33
C ARG A 63 -8.43 3.98 -7.25
N ALA A 64 -7.19 4.14 -7.67
CA ALA A 64 -6.08 4.32 -6.74
C ALA A 64 -6.36 5.41 -5.70
N GLY A 65 -6.18 5.08 -4.42
CA GLY A 65 -6.52 5.94 -3.28
C GLY A 65 -7.91 5.69 -2.68
N GLU A 66 -8.75 4.88 -3.32
CA GLU A 66 -10.09 4.60 -2.84
C GLU A 66 -10.18 3.24 -2.12
N ALA A 67 -11.08 3.16 -1.15
CA ALA A 67 -11.38 1.95 -0.39
C ALA A 67 -12.89 1.73 -0.26
N VAL A 68 -13.27 0.46 -0.14
CA VAL A 68 -14.59 0.01 0.31
C VAL A 68 -14.45 -1.00 1.43
N PHE A 69 -15.55 -1.19 2.15
CA PHE A 69 -15.59 -2.16 3.24
C PHE A 69 -16.76 -3.12 3.00
N HIS A 70 -16.44 -4.41 2.98
CA HIS A 70 -17.45 -5.47 2.95
C HIS A 70 -17.78 -5.88 4.38
N GLN A 71 -19.07 -5.90 4.69
CA GLN A 71 -19.56 -6.31 6.00
C GLN A 71 -19.66 -7.83 6.11
N PRO A 72 -19.71 -8.39 7.34
CA PRO A 72 -19.96 -9.82 7.54
C PRO A 72 -21.22 -10.28 6.79
N ASN A 73 -21.11 -11.43 6.11
CA ASN A 73 -22.17 -12.08 5.36
C ASN A 73 -22.67 -11.30 4.12
N GLU A 74 -21.88 -10.36 3.62
CA GLU A 74 -22.12 -9.73 2.33
C GLU A 74 -21.48 -10.53 1.21
N ARG A 75 -22.25 -10.82 0.14
CA ARG A 75 -21.69 -11.40 -1.09
C ARG A 75 -20.96 -10.33 -1.87
N HIS A 76 -19.70 -10.57 -2.16
CA HIS A 76 -18.86 -9.59 -2.84
C HIS A 76 -17.84 -10.28 -3.74
N ALA A 77 -17.31 -9.53 -4.70
CA ALA A 77 -16.27 -9.96 -5.63
C ALA A 77 -15.41 -8.78 -6.04
N LEU A 78 -14.21 -9.07 -6.52
CA LEU A 78 -13.30 -8.07 -7.06
C LEU A 78 -12.79 -8.54 -8.42
N ARG A 79 -12.79 -7.64 -9.41
CA ARG A 79 -12.20 -7.89 -10.73
C ARG A 79 -11.44 -6.68 -11.22
N ALA A 80 -10.47 -6.89 -12.09
CA ALA A 80 -9.86 -5.81 -12.85
C ALA A 80 -10.86 -5.28 -13.91
N ASN A 81 -10.55 -4.13 -14.50
CA ASN A 81 -11.43 -3.46 -15.48
C ASN A 81 -11.05 -3.71 -16.95
N GLY A 82 -10.13 -4.63 -17.23
CA GLY A 82 -9.62 -4.93 -18.57
C GLY A 82 -8.62 -3.89 -19.13
N ARG A 83 -8.42 -2.76 -18.43
CA ARG A 83 -7.59 -1.63 -18.90
C ARG A 83 -6.32 -1.43 -18.08
N LEU A 84 -6.47 -1.33 -16.77
CA LEU A 84 -5.38 -1.06 -15.83
C LEU A 84 -5.22 -2.22 -14.86
N ALA A 85 -3.97 -2.69 -14.70
CA ALA A 85 -3.64 -3.73 -13.73
C ALA A 85 -3.68 -3.15 -12.30
N PRO A 86 -4.59 -3.59 -11.41
CA PRO A 86 -4.69 -3.06 -10.08
C PRO A 86 -3.67 -3.69 -9.12
N ASN A 87 -3.16 -2.87 -8.19
CA ASN A 87 -2.56 -3.35 -6.96
C ASN A 87 -3.56 -3.09 -5.83
N VAL A 88 -3.84 -4.10 -5.06
CA VAL A 88 -4.91 -4.08 -4.06
C VAL A 88 -4.36 -4.48 -2.70
N ILE A 89 -4.76 -3.73 -1.67
CA ILE A 89 -4.53 -4.11 -0.27
C ILE A 89 -5.86 -4.57 0.29
N ILE A 90 -5.87 -5.77 0.85
CA ILE A 90 -7.03 -6.35 1.53
C ILE A 90 -6.65 -6.60 2.99
N ILE A 91 -7.44 -6.08 3.92
CA ILE A 91 -7.27 -6.31 5.36
C ILE A 91 -8.59 -6.80 5.92
N SER A 92 -8.61 -8.06 6.35
CA SER A 92 -9.80 -8.72 6.89
C SER A 92 -9.68 -8.84 8.40
N PHE A 93 -10.75 -8.48 9.12
CA PHE A 93 -10.74 -8.41 10.58
C PHE A 93 -12.11 -8.67 11.21
N THR A 94 -12.13 -9.02 12.50
CA THR A 94 -13.36 -9.10 13.28
C THR A 94 -13.40 -8.01 14.34
N THR A 95 -14.60 -7.47 14.58
CA THR A 95 -14.89 -6.53 15.66
C THR A 95 -16.31 -6.71 16.17
N LYS A 96 -16.52 -6.37 17.44
CA LYS A 96 -17.84 -6.27 18.07
C LYS A 96 -18.29 -4.83 18.26
N SER A 97 -17.45 -3.87 17.86
CA SER A 97 -17.75 -2.43 18.01
C SER A 97 -18.80 -2.00 16.98
N GLU A 98 -19.92 -1.47 17.42
CA GLU A 98 -21.00 -0.98 16.54
C GLU A 98 -20.54 0.18 15.62
N SER A 99 -19.54 0.94 16.05
CA SER A 99 -18.98 2.03 15.28
C SER A 99 -18.44 1.61 13.91
N VAL A 100 -18.07 0.34 13.72
CA VAL A 100 -17.59 -0.18 12.43
C VAL A 100 -18.68 -0.10 11.34
N ARG A 101 -19.97 -0.07 11.69
CA ARG A 101 -21.08 0.12 10.75
C ARG A 101 -21.03 1.45 10.01
N PHE A 102 -20.25 2.40 10.51
CA PHE A 102 -19.91 3.63 9.79
C PHE A 102 -19.44 3.37 8.36
N PHE A 103 -18.75 2.25 8.12
CA PHE A 103 -18.16 1.90 6.83
C PHE A 103 -19.11 1.21 5.85
N THR A 104 -20.31 0.82 6.30
CA THR A 104 -21.30 0.12 5.46
C THR A 104 -21.67 0.94 4.23
N GLU A 105 -21.62 0.33 3.05
CA GLU A 105 -21.96 0.92 1.73
C GLU A 105 -21.22 2.23 1.38
N LYS A 106 -20.10 2.50 2.02
CA LYS A 106 -19.30 3.70 1.74
C LYS A 106 -18.13 3.41 0.82
N ARG A 107 -17.94 4.29 -0.16
CA ARG A 107 -16.69 4.47 -0.87
C ARG A 107 -15.93 5.61 -0.19
N ILE A 108 -14.71 5.36 0.20
CA ILE A 108 -13.86 6.28 0.97
C ILE A 108 -12.62 6.58 0.15
N THR A 109 -12.28 7.85 0.01
CA THR A 109 -10.98 8.27 -0.51
C THR A 109 -10.04 8.49 0.67
N LEU A 110 -8.98 7.67 0.79
CA LEU A 110 -8.02 7.83 1.87
C LEU A 110 -7.17 9.08 1.68
N ASP A 111 -7.14 9.93 2.70
CA ASP A 111 -6.19 11.05 2.74
C ASP A 111 -4.75 10.52 2.71
N LYS A 112 -3.86 11.24 2.00
CA LYS A 112 -2.45 10.84 1.86
C LYS A 112 -1.72 10.70 3.19
N ARG A 113 -2.10 11.43 4.23
CA ARG A 113 -1.55 11.32 5.59
C ARG A 113 -1.88 10.00 6.28
N LEU A 114 -2.90 9.27 5.81
CA LEU A 114 -3.28 7.96 6.35
C LEU A 114 -2.55 6.80 5.67
N LEU A 115 -1.98 7.00 4.48
CA LEU A 115 -1.27 5.95 3.74
C LEU A 115 -0.08 5.34 4.50
N PRO A 116 0.70 6.10 5.32
CA PRO A 116 1.75 5.50 6.14
C PRO A 116 1.24 4.40 7.08
N PHE A 117 0.03 4.51 7.63
CA PHE A 117 -0.56 3.46 8.47
C PHE A 117 -0.83 2.19 7.66
N VAL A 118 -1.42 2.32 6.46
CA VAL A 118 -1.71 1.20 5.56
C VAL A 118 -0.42 0.46 5.21
N TYR A 119 0.62 1.18 4.77
CA TYR A 119 1.89 0.55 4.38
C TYR A 119 2.65 -0.03 5.57
N THR A 120 2.57 0.61 6.76
CA THR A 120 3.20 0.07 7.97
C THR A 120 2.51 -1.24 8.40
N ILE A 121 1.19 -1.36 8.26
CA ILE A 121 0.48 -2.62 8.50
C ILE A 121 1.01 -3.72 7.58
N ILE A 122 1.18 -3.44 6.27
CA ILE A 122 1.72 -4.41 5.30
C ILE A 122 3.16 -4.80 5.65
N GLU A 123 4.03 -3.83 5.96
CA GLU A 123 5.43 -4.14 6.30
C GLU A 123 5.55 -4.90 7.63
N GLU A 124 4.74 -4.57 8.63
CA GLU A 124 4.75 -5.28 9.91
C GLU A 124 4.15 -6.69 9.79
N SER A 125 3.16 -6.86 8.91
CA SER A 125 2.60 -8.20 8.63
C SER A 125 3.65 -9.15 8.05
N LYS A 126 4.52 -8.67 7.15
CA LYS A 126 5.62 -9.45 6.56
C LYS A 126 6.71 -9.85 7.57
N LYS A 127 6.85 -9.09 8.66
CA LYS A 127 7.78 -9.38 9.76
C LYS A 127 7.18 -10.28 10.84
N THR A 128 5.86 -10.41 10.83
CA THR A 128 5.11 -11.15 11.84
C THR A 128 4.64 -12.50 11.32
N PHE A 129 4.21 -12.55 10.05
CA PHE A 129 3.61 -13.73 9.44
C PHE A 129 4.41 -14.19 8.22
N ASP A 130 4.37 -15.50 7.97
CA ASP A 130 4.86 -16.11 6.74
C ASP A 130 3.79 -15.96 5.66
N LEU A 131 3.90 -14.90 4.87
CA LEU A 131 2.91 -14.55 3.86
C LEU A 131 3.42 -14.91 2.47
N PRO A 132 2.66 -15.69 1.67
CA PRO A 132 2.97 -15.90 0.28
C PRO A 132 2.84 -14.58 -0.49
N TYR A 133 3.65 -14.43 -1.53
CA TYR A 133 3.60 -13.24 -2.36
C TYR A 133 2.36 -13.26 -3.26
N SER A 134 1.51 -12.24 -3.15
CA SER A 134 0.36 -12.00 -4.04
C SER A 134 -0.54 -13.24 -4.25
N ASP A 135 -0.87 -13.94 -3.16
CA ASP A 135 -1.76 -15.10 -3.19
C ASP A 135 -3.18 -14.68 -2.76
N PRO A 136 -4.14 -14.60 -3.68
CA PRO A 136 -5.52 -14.27 -3.34
C PRO A 136 -6.25 -15.41 -2.61
N ALA A 137 -5.74 -16.65 -2.66
CA ALA A 137 -6.34 -17.79 -2.00
C ALA A 137 -5.88 -18.00 -0.54
N LEU A 138 -5.07 -17.09 0.00
CA LEU A 138 -4.57 -17.16 1.37
C LEU A 138 -5.72 -17.12 2.39
N LYS A 139 -5.89 -18.22 3.14
CA LYS A 139 -6.91 -18.33 4.20
C LYS A 139 -6.32 -18.36 5.60
N LYS A 140 -4.99 -18.45 5.74
CA LYS A 140 -4.29 -18.57 7.01
C LYS A 140 -2.96 -17.86 6.94
N MET A 141 -2.66 -17.09 7.97
CA MET A 141 -1.38 -16.39 8.14
C MET A 141 -0.57 -17.08 9.25
N PRO A 142 0.29 -18.06 8.92
CA PRO A 142 1.19 -18.66 9.92
C PRO A 142 2.14 -17.62 10.47
N LEU A 143 2.49 -17.72 11.75
CA LEU A 143 3.57 -16.89 12.31
C LEU A 143 4.91 -17.31 11.71
N LEU A 144 5.79 -16.35 11.52
CA LEU A 144 7.20 -16.63 11.27
C LEU A 144 7.79 -17.41 12.46
N GLU A 145 8.84 -18.17 12.25
CA GLU A 145 9.58 -18.85 13.33
C GLU A 145 10.07 -17.85 14.38
N LYS A 146 10.49 -16.66 13.94
CA LYS A 146 10.91 -15.54 14.80
C LYS A 146 10.15 -14.27 14.43
N PRO A 147 8.91 -14.14 14.88
CA PRO A 147 8.10 -12.96 14.57
C PRO A 147 8.59 -11.73 15.33
N THR A 148 8.33 -10.56 14.82
CA THR A 148 8.61 -9.29 15.51
C THR A 148 7.88 -9.23 16.86
N LEU A 149 8.59 -8.78 17.91
CA LEU A 149 8.01 -8.59 19.24
C LEU A 149 6.80 -7.64 19.16
N GLY A 150 5.65 -8.11 19.62
CA GLY A 150 4.41 -7.31 19.64
C GLY A 150 3.79 -7.06 18.26
N GLY A 151 4.29 -7.69 17.16
CA GLY A 151 3.86 -7.43 15.79
C GLY A 151 2.36 -7.51 15.59
N ARG A 152 1.69 -8.57 16.10
CA ARG A 152 0.23 -8.70 16.03
C ARG A 152 -0.52 -7.55 16.72
N GLN A 153 -0.01 -7.10 17.86
CA GLN A 153 -0.61 -5.99 18.59
C GLN A 153 -0.39 -4.67 17.86
N LEU A 154 0.80 -4.46 17.29
CA LEU A 154 1.11 -3.27 16.51
C LEU A 154 0.23 -3.19 15.26
N ILE A 155 0.05 -4.27 14.52
CA ILE A 155 -0.87 -4.35 13.37
C ILE A 155 -2.29 -3.97 13.79
N LYS A 156 -2.80 -4.57 14.88
CA LYS A 156 -4.11 -4.26 15.43
C LYS A 156 -4.26 -2.77 15.77
N ASN A 157 -3.31 -2.22 16.51
CA ASN A 157 -3.35 -0.82 16.94
C ASN A 157 -3.27 0.14 15.74
N LEU A 158 -2.43 -0.15 14.76
CA LEU A 158 -2.34 0.64 13.51
C LEU A 158 -3.65 0.61 12.72
N LEU A 159 -4.32 -0.54 12.65
CA LEU A 159 -5.62 -0.66 12.01
C LEU A 159 -6.70 0.14 12.77
N GLU A 160 -6.74 0.07 14.08
CA GLU A 160 -7.65 0.89 14.91
C GLU A 160 -7.41 2.40 14.69
N VAL A 161 -6.15 2.83 14.70
CA VAL A 161 -5.79 4.23 14.44
C VAL A 161 -6.21 4.65 13.04
N LEU A 162 -5.96 3.81 12.01
CA LEU A 162 -6.38 4.07 10.63
C LEU A 162 -7.90 4.28 10.54
N LEU A 163 -8.67 3.32 11.05
CA LEU A 163 -10.13 3.33 10.96
C LEU A 163 -10.74 4.51 11.73
N ILE A 164 -10.22 4.83 12.92
CA ILE A 164 -10.68 6.00 13.71
C ILE A 164 -10.40 7.29 12.95
N ASN A 165 -9.24 7.44 12.32
CA ASN A 165 -8.93 8.65 11.56
C ASN A 165 -9.80 8.77 10.29
N ILE A 166 -10.09 7.67 9.60
CA ILE A 166 -11.05 7.68 8.48
C ILE A 166 -12.43 8.17 8.96
N MET A 167 -12.92 7.65 10.09
CA MET A 167 -14.19 8.10 10.66
C MET A 167 -14.18 9.61 10.98
N ARG A 168 -13.08 10.12 11.54
CA ARG A 168 -12.93 11.54 11.85
C ARG A 168 -12.95 12.41 10.60
N ASP A 169 -12.17 12.03 9.57
CA ASP A 169 -12.09 12.79 8.31
C ASP A 169 -13.45 12.92 7.61
N GLU A 170 -14.25 11.86 7.68
CA GLU A 170 -15.59 11.85 7.08
C GLU A 170 -16.66 12.55 7.94
N THR A 171 -16.46 12.63 9.27
CA THR A 171 -17.43 13.24 10.20
C THR A 171 -17.12 14.69 10.52
N GLU A 172 -15.84 15.04 10.57
CA GLU A 172 -15.40 16.41 10.71
C GLU A 172 -15.58 17.10 9.35
N THR A 173 -16.79 17.55 9.05
CA THR A 173 -17.04 18.52 8.00
C THR A 173 -16.00 19.63 8.14
N ARG A 174 -15.01 19.63 7.24
CA ARG A 174 -13.96 20.61 7.01
C ARG A 174 -14.16 21.92 7.80
N SER A 175 -13.82 21.91 9.06
CA SER A 175 -13.49 23.13 9.79
C SER A 175 -12.11 23.52 9.29
N GLU A 176 -12.10 24.46 8.35
CA GLU A 176 -10.89 25.19 7.98
C GLU A 176 -10.32 25.81 9.24
N ASN A 177 -9.03 25.68 9.38
CA ASN A 177 -8.11 26.29 10.35
C ASN A 177 -7.67 25.44 11.53
N THR A 178 -6.56 24.74 11.29
CA THR A 178 -5.46 24.83 12.23
C THR A 178 -4.12 24.70 11.48
N THR A 179 -3.58 25.84 11.17
CA THR A 179 -2.22 26.01 10.65
C THR A 179 -1.23 25.72 11.78
N PHE A 180 -0.83 24.48 11.91
CA PHE A 180 0.46 24.11 12.45
C PHE A 180 1.14 23.23 11.41
N LEU A 181 2.04 23.84 10.63
CA LEU A 181 2.96 23.13 9.76
C LEU A 181 4.12 22.63 10.61
N PRO A 182 4.16 21.35 11.00
CA PRO A 182 5.30 20.79 11.69
C PRO A 182 6.47 20.70 10.71
N LYS A 183 7.67 20.70 11.25
CA LYS A 183 8.95 20.47 10.55
C LYS A 183 8.93 19.26 9.62
N GLU A 184 8.07 18.27 9.90
CA GLU A 184 7.78 17.06 9.10
C GLU A 184 7.17 17.37 7.73
N GLU A 185 6.42 18.44 7.58
CA GLU A 185 5.75 18.79 6.32
C GLU A 185 6.73 19.40 5.30
N MET A 186 7.74 20.13 5.75
CA MET A 186 8.83 20.58 4.88
C MET A 186 9.70 19.40 4.41
N GLU A 187 9.98 18.44 5.30
CA GLU A 187 10.71 17.20 4.96
C GLU A 187 9.93 16.35 3.95
N SER A 188 8.61 16.28 4.12
CA SER A 188 7.69 15.64 3.17
C SER A 188 7.67 16.33 1.80
N GLN A 189 7.80 17.66 1.73
CA GLN A 189 7.83 18.39 0.45
C GLN A 189 9.09 18.08 -0.37
N VAL A 190 10.26 18.01 0.27
CA VAL A 190 11.50 17.63 -0.41
C VAL A 190 11.39 16.22 -0.98
N ALA A 191 10.89 15.27 -0.18
CA ALA A 191 10.70 13.90 -0.62
C ALA A 191 9.69 13.81 -1.78
N LYS A 192 8.58 14.56 -1.73
CA LYS A 192 7.59 14.62 -2.82
C LYS A 192 8.20 15.17 -4.11
N ARG A 193 8.97 16.27 -4.04
CA ARG A 193 9.63 16.87 -5.21
C ARG A 193 10.66 15.93 -5.82
N VAL A 194 11.48 15.26 -5.00
CA VAL A 194 12.44 14.24 -5.45
C VAL A 194 11.70 13.08 -6.12
N THR A 195 10.64 12.56 -5.49
CA THR A 195 9.86 11.44 -6.04
C THR A 195 9.22 11.81 -7.37
N ALA A 196 8.64 12.99 -7.49
CA ALA A 196 8.04 13.48 -8.74
C ALA A 196 9.09 13.55 -9.86
N TYR A 197 10.25 14.15 -9.59
CA TYR A 197 11.35 14.19 -10.55
C TYR A 197 11.80 12.79 -11.00
N LEU A 198 11.98 11.86 -10.05
CA LEU A 198 12.38 10.49 -10.35
C LEU A 198 11.32 9.73 -11.17
N GLN A 199 10.03 10.00 -10.93
CA GLN A 199 8.94 9.40 -11.70
C GLN A 199 8.88 9.93 -13.13
N GLU A 200 9.10 11.23 -13.32
CA GLU A 200 9.18 11.85 -14.64
C GLU A 200 10.33 11.28 -15.48
N HIS A 201 11.50 11.05 -14.83
CA HIS A 201 12.71 10.53 -15.47
C HIS A 201 12.89 9.01 -15.30
N ILE A 202 11.80 8.27 -15.09
CA ILE A 202 11.88 6.84 -14.70
C ILE A 202 12.52 5.94 -15.78
N ARG A 203 12.49 6.38 -17.03
CA ARG A 203 13.08 5.68 -18.18
C ARG A 203 14.49 6.14 -18.53
N GLU A 204 15.06 7.01 -17.73
CA GLU A 204 16.34 7.64 -17.98
C GLU A 204 17.40 7.25 -16.95
N GLU A 205 18.64 7.53 -17.24
CA GLU A 205 19.71 7.54 -16.24
C GLU A 205 19.69 8.89 -15.53
N VAL A 206 19.44 8.89 -14.23
CA VAL A 206 19.41 10.12 -13.41
C VAL A 206 20.72 10.26 -12.64
N LYS A 207 21.42 11.36 -12.87
CA LYS A 207 22.58 11.75 -12.08
C LYS A 207 22.16 12.63 -10.91
N ILE A 208 22.79 12.43 -9.76
CA ILE A 208 22.47 13.22 -8.55
C ILE A 208 22.73 14.73 -8.77
N ALA A 209 23.71 15.09 -9.59
CA ALA A 209 23.98 16.50 -9.91
C ALA A 209 22.81 17.16 -10.61
N ASP A 210 22.20 16.47 -11.58
CA ASP A 210 21.05 16.98 -12.34
C ASP A 210 19.83 17.14 -11.43
N LEU A 211 19.58 16.19 -10.55
CA LEU A 211 18.53 16.26 -9.56
C LEU A 211 18.72 17.44 -8.59
N CYS A 212 19.94 17.64 -8.09
CA CYS A 212 20.27 18.77 -7.21
C CYS A 212 20.06 20.11 -7.92
N HIS A 213 20.48 20.22 -9.17
CA HIS A 213 20.32 21.41 -9.99
C HIS A 213 18.83 21.70 -10.27
N ALA A 214 18.08 20.69 -10.73
CA ALA A 214 16.67 20.84 -11.05
C ALA A 214 15.79 21.21 -9.84
N LEU A 215 16.14 20.73 -8.66
CA LEU A 215 15.37 21.00 -7.43
C LEU A 215 15.91 22.18 -6.62
N HIS A 216 17.05 22.78 -7.00
CA HIS A 216 17.74 23.86 -6.30
C HIS A 216 18.12 23.52 -4.84
N TYR A 217 18.61 22.30 -4.63
CA TYR A 217 19.11 21.83 -3.32
C TYR A 217 20.58 21.43 -3.40
N ASN A 218 21.34 21.69 -2.33
CA ASN A 218 22.66 21.08 -2.20
C ASN A 218 22.53 19.58 -1.88
N LYS A 219 23.52 18.80 -2.32
CA LYS A 219 23.53 17.34 -2.23
C LYS A 219 23.32 16.83 -0.79
N SER A 220 24.04 17.37 0.19
CA SER A 220 23.97 16.93 1.59
C SER A 220 22.59 17.13 2.20
N HIS A 221 21.97 18.27 1.94
CA HIS A 221 20.63 18.60 2.41
C HIS A 221 19.59 17.66 1.76
N LEU A 222 19.66 17.50 0.43
CA LEU A 222 18.74 16.66 -0.31
C LEU A 222 18.77 15.20 0.18
N PHE A 223 19.97 14.63 0.36
CA PHE A 223 20.16 13.26 0.85
C PHE A 223 19.65 13.07 2.27
N ALA A 224 19.97 13.99 3.17
CA ALA A 224 19.56 13.92 4.59
C ALA A 224 18.02 13.97 4.70
N GLN A 225 17.39 14.93 4.05
CA GLN A 225 15.94 15.11 4.09
C GLN A 225 15.19 13.95 3.45
N PHE A 226 15.65 13.51 2.28
CA PHE A 226 15.02 12.39 1.58
C PHE A 226 15.14 11.08 2.38
N LYS A 227 16.35 10.79 2.93
CA LYS A 227 16.56 9.59 3.75
C LYS A 227 15.73 9.62 5.03
N ARG A 228 15.58 10.79 5.66
CA ARG A 228 14.74 10.95 6.86
C ARG A 228 13.27 10.69 6.55
N ALA A 229 12.77 11.24 5.43
CA ALA A 229 11.37 11.09 5.04
C ALA A 229 11.01 9.69 4.50
N THR A 230 11.96 8.99 3.84
CA THR A 230 11.67 7.73 3.14
C THR A 230 12.37 6.50 3.74
N GLY A 231 13.29 6.70 4.68
CA GLY A 231 14.15 5.65 5.23
C GLY A 231 15.20 5.10 4.24
N ARG A 232 15.27 5.62 3.00
CA ARG A 232 16.08 5.07 1.89
C ARG A 232 16.96 6.14 1.25
N SER A 233 18.05 5.71 0.60
CA SER A 233 18.79 6.62 -0.28
C SER A 233 17.99 6.87 -1.57
N ILE A 234 18.19 8.05 -2.19
CA ILE A 234 17.51 8.47 -3.42
C ILE A 234 17.68 7.41 -4.53
N MET A 235 18.90 6.92 -4.76
CA MET A 235 19.15 5.94 -5.82
C MET A 235 18.55 4.56 -5.52
N SER A 236 18.55 4.13 -4.24
CA SER A 236 17.87 2.90 -3.86
C SER A 236 16.35 3.02 -4.05
N TYR A 237 15.79 4.17 -3.75
CA TYR A 237 14.37 4.46 -3.97
C TYR A 237 14.04 4.52 -5.47
N PHE A 238 14.89 5.15 -6.28
CA PHE A 238 14.75 5.19 -7.74
C PHE A 238 14.75 3.79 -8.36
N THR A 239 15.66 2.92 -7.89
CA THR A 239 15.69 1.52 -8.32
C THR A 239 14.35 0.83 -8.02
N LEU A 240 13.76 1.06 -6.84
CA LEU A 240 12.45 0.51 -6.51
C LEU A 240 11.34 1.02 -7.43
N LEU A 241 11.32 2.32 -7.74
CA LEU A 241 10.35 2.88 -8.68
C LEU A 241 10.47 2.21 -10.07
N LYS A 242 11.71 2.02 -10.57
CA LYS A 242 11.95 1.31 -11.83
C LYS A 242 11.46 -0.15 -11.79
N ILE A 243 11.72 -0.86 -10.69
CA ILE A 243 11.23 -2.24 -10.51
C ILE A 243 9.70 -2.29 -10.48
N ASP A 244 9.05 -1.37 -9.77
CA ASP A 244 7.58 -1.31 -9.71
C ASP A 244 6.96 -1.00 -11.08
N ALA A 245 7.55 -0.09 -11.84
CA ALA A 245 7.11 0.19 -13.20
C ALA A 245 7.34 -1.03 -14.14
N ALA A 246 8.48 -1.71 -14.01
CA ALA A 246 8.78 -2.93 -14.77
C ALA A 246 7.80 -4.08 -14.42
N LYS A 247 7.35 -4.20 -13.18
CA LYS A 247 6.30 -5.17 -12.79
C LYS A 247 5.00 -4.93 -13.55
N LYS A 248 4.62 -3.67 -13.75
CA LYS A 248 3.46 -3.30 -14.56
C LYS A 248 3.64 -3.73 -16.01
N ASP A 249 4.79 -3.40 -16.63
CA ASP A 249 5.07 -3.78 -18.02
C ASP A 249 5.12 -5.31 -18.20
N LEU A 250 5.69 -6.06 -17.24
CA LEU A 250 5.70 -7.52 -17.25
C LEU A 250 4.30 -8.14 -17.27
N ARG A 251 3.32 -7.50 -16.61
CA ARG A 251 1.92 -7.96 -16.56
C ARG A 251 1.10 -7.52 -17.78
N GLN A 252 1.38 -6.32 -18.31
CA GLN A 252 0.51 -5.66 -19.28
C GLN A 252 1.00 -5.73 -20.72
N THR A 253 2.27 -6.12 -20.96
CA THR A 253 2.87 -6.08 -22.29
C THR A 253 3.55 -7.41 -22.64
N ASP A 254 3.82 -7.60 -23.95
CA ASP A 254 4.61 -8.73 -24.47
C ASP A 254 6.09 -8.37 -24.68
N MET A 255 6.56 -7.22 -24.18
CA MET A 255 7.96 -6.83 -24.26
C MET A 255 8.88 -7.90 -23.68
N SER A 256 9.98 -8.19 -24.35
CA SER A 256 11.00 -9.09 -23.80
C SER A 256 11.62 -8.54 -22.52
N ILE A 257 12.22 -9.40 -21.72
CA ILE A 257 12.92 -8.97 -20.48
C ILE A 257 14.04 -7.96 -20.81
N ALA A 258 14.73 -8.17 -21.94
CA ALA A 258 15.78 -7.25 -22.39
C ALA A 258 15.21 -5.88 -22.79
N GLN A 259 14.06 -5.84 -23.48
CA GLN A 259 13.38 -4.60 -23.81
C GLN A 259 12.91 -3.83 -22.57
N ILE A 260 12.34 -4.53 -21.59
CA ILE A 260 11.95 -3.92 -20.31
C ILE A 260 13.17 -3.36 -19.57
N ALA A 261 14.26 -4.13 -19.47
CA ALA A 261 15.48 -3.66 -18.83
C ALA A 261 16.02 -2.38 -19.50
N SER A 262 16.08 -2.36 -20.84
CA SER A 262 16.50 -1.20 -21.61
C SER A 262 15.56 0.00 -21.43
N SER A 263 14.24 -0.21 -21.43
CA SER A 263 13.25 0.86 -21.29
C SER A 263 13.29 1.57 -19.94
N TYR A 264 13.90 0.96 -18.94
CA TYR A 264 14.14 1.57 -17.62
C TYR A 264 15.60 1.92 -17.38
N ALA A 265 16.42 2.00 -18.41
CA ALA A 265 17.84 2.35 -18.36
C ALA A 265 18.59 1.52 -17.29
N PHE A 266 18.43 0.20 -17.31
CA PHE A 266 19.32 -0.72 -16.59
C PHE A 266 20.52 -1.06 -17.47
N ASP A 267 21.72 -1.09 -16.87
CA ASP A 267 22.99 -1.34 -17.57
C ASP A 267 23.00 -2.66 -18.37
N SER A 268 22.24 -3.66 -17.89
CA SER A 268 22.08 -4.93 -18.59
C SER A 268 20.84 -5.69 -18.15
N PRO A 269 20.30 -6.59 -19.00
CA PRO A 269 19.20 -7.49 -18.62
C PRO A 269 19.54 -8.40 -17.44
N ASN A 270 20.82 -8.76 -17.28
CA ASN A 270 21.31 -9.58 -16.16
C ASN A 270 21.27 -8.80 -14.85
N TYR A 271 21.73 -7.54 -14.86
CA TYR A 271 21.67 -6.68 -13.69
C TYR A 271 20.21 -6.38 -13.31
N PHE A 272 19.36 -6.08 -14.28
CA PHE A 272 17.91 -5.95 -14.08
C PHE A 272 17.33 -7.20 -13.41
N SER A 273 17.58 -8.40 -13.95
CA SER A 273 17.01 -9.64 -13.44
C SER A 273 17.44 -9.95 -12.01
N LYS A 274 18.72 -9.70 -11.68
CA LYS A 274 19.24 -9.85 -10.31
C LYS A 274 18.57 -8.85 -9.35
N THR A 275 18.48 -7.59 -9.76
CA THR A 275 17.85 -6.52 -8.97
C THR A 275 16.37 -6.77 -8.79
N PHE A 276 15.66 -7.16 -9.83
CA PHE A 276 14.25 -7.52 -9.79
C PHE A 276 14.01 -8.68 -8.80
N LYS A 277 14.80 -9.77 -8.91
CA LYS A 277 14.70 -10.91 -7.98
C LYS A 277 14.97 -10.51 -6.52
N LYS A 278 15.96 -9.63 -6.29
CA LYS A 278 16.26 -9.12 -4.94
C LYS A 278 15.05 -8.41 -4.31
N HIS A 279 14.28 -7.66 -5.10
CA HIS A 279 13.15 -6.86 -4.60
C HIS A 279 11.81 -7.60 -4.60
N THR A 280 11.63 -8.57 -5.50
CA THR A 280 10.34 -9.26 -5.68
C THR A 280 10.38 -10.73 -5.23
N ARG A 281 11.56 -11.29 -4.95
CA ARG A 281 11.85 -12.72 -4.72
C ARG A 281 11.67 -13.62 -5.96
N TYR A 282 11.18 -13.09 -7.08
CA TYR A 282 10.98 -13.79 -8.34
C TYR A 282 11.89 -13.25 -9.43
N THR A 283 12.27 -14.10 -10.39
CA THR A 283 12.87 -13.60 -11.63
C THR A 283 11.80 -12.88 -12.46
N PRO A 284 12.15 -11.93 -13.36
CA PRO A 284 11.18 -11.28 -14.23
C PRO A 284 10.33 -12.28 -15.04
N THR A 285 10.96 -13.35 -15.52
CA THR A 285 10.27 -14.41 -16.28
C THR A 285 9.27 -15.18 -15.41
N SER A 286 9.67 -15.58 -14.20
CA SER A 286 8.77 -16.25 -13.25
C SER A 286 7.64 -15.34 -12.82
N TYR A 287 7.93 -14.06 -12.56
CA TYR A 287 6.95 -13.05 -12.20
C TYR A 287 5.88 -12.90 -13.30
N ARG A 288 6.30 -12.77 -14.56
CA ARG A 288 5.39 -12.73 -15.72
C ARG A 288 4.50 -13.97 -15.79
N LYS A 289 5.11 -15.17 -15.64
CA LYS A 289 4.37 -16.44 -15.73
C LYS A 289 3.28 -16.56 -14.66
N ILE A 290 3.54 -16.07 -13.45
CA ILE A 290 2.61 -16.13 -12.31
C ILE A 290 1.47 -15.13 -12.49
N HIS A 291 1.77 -13.91 -12.97
CA HIS A 291 0.85 -12.78 -12.95
C HIS A 291 0.22 -12.43 -14.31
N LYS A 292 0.56 -13.14 -15.38
CA LYS A 292 -0.11 -13.02 -16.67
C LYS A 292 -1.18 -14.10 -16.74
N ALA A 293 -2.44 -13.72 -16.96
CA ALA A 293 -3.53 -14.68 -17.12
C ALA A 293 -3.15 -15.74 -18.17
N LYS A 294 -3.40 -17.00 -17.86
CA LYS A 294 -3.32 -18.05 -18.88
C LYS A 294 -4.40 -17.75 -19.93
N LYS A 295 -3.95 -17.40 -21.13
CA LYS A 295 -4.83 -17.33 -22.30
C LYS A 295 -5.48 -18.67 -22.55
#